data_9d6162913be5853a0655f95f75580919
#
_entry.id   9d6162913be5853a0655f95f75580919
#
_cell.length_a   1.000
_cell.length_b   1.000
_cell.length_c   1.000
_cell.angle_alpha   90.00
_cell.angle_beta   90.00
_cell.angle_gamma   90.00
#
_symmetry.space_group_name_H-M   'P 1'
#
loop_
_entity.id
_entity.type
_entity.pdbx_description
1 polymer ?
#
loop_
_entity_poly.entity_id
_entity_poly.type
_entity_poly.pdbx_seq_one_letter_code
_entity_poly.pdbx_strand_id
1 'polypeptide(L)'
;MHETMVAHSILSTVSAHAAKMGAKPISAKISCGQLNPINDEVLNFAFEAAAKGTVCEGMKLEVVHIPLKATCKKCGSSFDFDIYSPTCTDCGSEEFEIGPDAPLLLEEIEFEDNRQDEGFTEQENSQQE
;
A
#
# COMPACT_ATOMS: atom_id res chain seq x y z
N MET A 1 -5.73 -11.20 3.82
CA MET A 1 -4.56 -10.67 4.51
C MET A 1 -4.98 -10.18 5.88
N HIS A 2 -4.12 -10.38 6.85
CA HIS A 2 -4.47 -10.04 8.24
C HIS A 2 -4.05 -8.62 8.55
N GLU A 3 -5.03 -7.74 8.69
CA GLU A 3 -4.77 -6.34 8.91
C GLU A 3 -4.04 -6.07 10.22
N THR A 4 -4.30 -6.85 11.25
CA THR A 4 -3.61 -6.67 12.52
C THR A 4 -2.12 -6.91 12.39
N MET A 5 -1.74 -7.98 11.67
CA MET A 5 -0.33 -8.26 11.46
C MET A 5 0.32 -7.19 10.60
N VAL A 6 -0.39 -6.71 9.60
CA VAL A 6 0.12 -5.64 8.74
C VAL A 6 0.31 -4.37 9.57
N ALA A 7 -0.65 -4.06 10.44
CA ALA A 7 -0.56 -2.87 11.29
C ALA A 7 0.68 -2.94 12.18
N HIS A 8 0.96 -4.08 12.79
CA HIS A 8 2.13 -4.22 13.65
C HIS A 8 3.43 -4.12 12.84
N SER A 9 3.44 -4.67 11.64
CA SER A 9 4.60 -4.60 10.78
C SER A 9 4.90 -3.16 10.37
N ILE A 10 3.84 -2.41 10.03
CA ILE A 10 4.00 -1.00 9.68
C ILE A 10 4.50 -0.22 10.88
N LEU A 11 3.91 -0.47 12.04
CA LEU A 11 4.31 0.22 13.26
C LEU A 11 5.79 0.01 13.56
N SER A 12 6.23 -1.22 13.43
CA SER A 12 7.63 -1.55 13.69
C SER A 12 8.57 -0.83 12.71
N THR A 13 8.22 -0.87 11.43
CA THR A 13 9.05 -0.25 10.40
C THR A 13 9.09 1.27 10.55
N VAL A 14 7.93 1.89 10.76
CA VAL A 14 7.86 3.34 10.87
C VAL A 14 8.57 3.81 12.15
N SER A 15 8.39 3.05 13.24
CA SER A 15 9.06 3.41 14.49
C SER A 15 10.58 3.41 14.34
N ALA A 16 11.11 2.43 13.60
CA ALA A 16 12.55 2.36 13.36
C ALA A 16 13.03 3.55 12.55
N HIS A 17 12.27 3.93 11.53
CA HIS A 17 12.63 5.10 10.72
C HIS A 17 12.53 6.39 11.52
N ALA A 18 11.51 6.50 12.36
CA ALA A 18 11.34 7.69 13.19
C ALA A 18 12.49 7.85 14.16
N ALA A 19 12.96 6.74 14.73
CA ALA A 19 14.09 6.79 15.64
C ALA A 19 15.35 7.25 14.94
N LYS A 20 15.56 6.78 13.72
CA LYS A 20 16.72 7.18 12.94
C LYS A 20 16.68 8.66 12.59
N MET A 21 15.54 9.15 12.23
CA MET A 21 15.41 10.53 11.77
C MET A 21 15.20 11.52 12.89
N GLY A 22 14.87 11.05 14.09
CA GLY A 22 14.57 11.93 15.20
C GLY A 22 13.34 12.79 14.96
N ALA A 23 12.37 12.27 14.20
CA ALA A 23 11.17 13.03 13.83
C ALA A 23 9.94 12.17 14.05
N LYS A 24 8.80 12.82 14.27
CA LYS A 24 7.55 12.14 14.51
C LYS A 24 6.84 11.84 13.17
N PRO A 25 6.47 10.60 12.91
CA PRO A 25 5.74 10.30 11.68
C PRO A 25 4.29 10.78 11.79
N ILE A 26 3.76 11.33 10.70
CA ILE A 26 2.39 11.82 10.70
C ILE A 26 1.50 11.07 9.74
N SER A 27 2.06 10.43 8.73
CA SER A 27 1.26 9.62 7.81
C SER A 27 2.15 8.66 7.04
N ALA A 28 1.55 7.64 6.48
CA ALA A 28 2.25 6.69 5.62
C ALA A 28 1.31 6.25 4.53
N LYS A 29 1.88 5.94 3.38
CA LYS A 29 1.13 5.43 2.24
C LYS A 29 1.52 3.98 2.01
N ILE A 30 0.51 3.11 1.95
CA ILE A 30 0.69 1.69 1.71
C ILE A 30 -0.05 1.34 0.41
N SER A 31 0.55 0.49 -0.41
CA SER A 31 -0.14 0.00 -1.60
C SER A 31 -0.31 -1.50 -1.50
N CYS A 32 -1.37 -2.00 -2.11
CA CYS A 32 -1.65 -3.43 -2.14
C CYS A 32 -2.37 -3.77 -3.42
N GLY A 33 -2.37 -5.05 -3.76
CA GLY A 33 -3.01 -5.52 -4.97
C GLY A 33 -4.48 -5.85 -4.76
N GLN A 34 -5.12 -6.18 -5.87
CA GLN A 34 -6.55 -6.40 -5.89
C GLN A 34 -6.94 -7.81 -5.42
N LEU A 35 -6.06 -8.79 -5.60
CA LEU A 35 -6.38 -10.16 -5.24
C LEU A 35 -6.23 -10.45 -3.75
N ASN A 36 -5.47 -9.63 -3.06
CA ASN A 36 -5.24 -9.82 -1.64
C ASN A 36 -5.29 -8.47 -0.96
N PRO A 37 -6.45 -7.82 -1.00
CA PRO A 37 -6.54 -6.44 -0.57
C PRO A 37 -6.53 -6.29 0.94
N ILE A 38 -6.12 -5.10 1.36
CA ILE A 38 -6.21 -4.67 2.74
C ILE A 38 -7.53 -3.94 2.90
N ASN A 39 -8.23 -4.20 4.00
CA ASN A 39 -9.41 -3.41 4.33
C ASN A 39 -8.94 -2.15 5.04
N ASP A 40 -9.21 -1.01 4.41
CA ASP A 40 -8.70 0.28 4.88
C ASP A 40 -9.13 0.59 6.30
N GLU A 41 -10.41 0.40 6.58
CA GLU A 41 -10.95 0.76 7.89
C GLU A 41 -10.41 -0.15 8.98
N VAL A 42 -10.33 -1.45 8.69
CA VAL A 42 -9.83 -2.39 9.67
C VAL A 42 -8.35 -2.15 9.93
N LEU A 43 -7.59 -1.86 8.88
CA LEU A 43 -6.17 -1.57 9.06
C LEU A 43 -5.97 -0.32 9.90
N ASN A 44 -6.70 0.75 9.59
CA ASN A 44 -6.54 1.99 10.34
C ASN A 44 -6.95 1.81 11.79
N PHE A 45 -8.01 1.04 12.05
CA PHE A 45 -8.43 0.77 13.40
C PHE A 45 -7.37 -0.01 14.17
N ALA A 46 -6.84 -1.06 13.55
CA ALA A 46 -5.82 -1.90 14.19
C ALA A 46 -4.55 -1.09 14.44
N PHE A 47 -4.18 -0.25 13.47
CA PHE A 47 -2.97 0.55 13.60
C PHE A 47 -3.14 1.60 14.71
N GLU A 48 -4.29 2.24 14.76
CA GLU A 48 -4.55 3.24 15.79
C GLU A 48 -4.43 2.64 17.17
N ALA A 49 -4.99 1.45 17.35
CA ALA A 49 -4.90 0.77 18.64
C ALA A 49 -3.47 0.39 18.99
N ALA A 50 -2.72 -0.12 18.02
CA ALA A 50 -1.36 -0.57 18.26
C ALA A 50 -0.41 0.60 18.50
N ALA A 51 -0.71 1.75 17.90
CA ALA A 51 0.19 2.90 17.94
C ALA A 51 0.06 3.71 19.23
N LYS A 52 -0.97 3.46 20.01
CA LYS A 52 -1.16 4.23 21.25
C LYS A 52 0.04 4.10 22.16
N GLY A 53 0.52 5.23 22.66
CA GLY A 53 1.67 5.26 23.54
C GLY A 53 3.00 5.15 22.82
N THR A 54 2.99 5.12 21.48
CA THR A 54 4.23 5.05 20.71
C THR A 54 4.42 6.35 19.96
N VAL A 55 5.58 6.46 19.30
CA VAL A 55 5.88 7.64 18.49
C VAL A 55 4.92 7.78 17.32
N CYS A 56 4.24 6.71 16.95
CA CYS A 56 3.31 6.70 15.82
C CYS A 56 1.89 7.06 16.20
N GLU A 57 1.64 7.38 17.46
CA GLU A 57 0.28 7.70 17.87
C GLU A 57 -0.24 8.91 17.10
N GLY A 58 -1.46 8.80 16.58
CA GLY A 58 -2.06 9.86 15.79
C GLY A 58 -1.74 9.83 14.32
N MET A 59 -0.84 8.93 13.92
CA MET A 59 -0.44 8.82 12.53
C MET A 59 -1.58 8.27 11.67
N LYS A 60 -1.66 8.74 10.43
CA LYS A 60 -2.69 8.30 9.49
C LYS A 60 -2.08 7.37 8.45
N LEU A 61 -2.87 6.38 8.05
CA LEU A 61 -2.47 5.45 6.99
C LEU A 61 -3.36 5.64 5.77
N GLU A 62 -2.74 5.78 4.62
CA GLU A 62 -3.45 5.84 3.35
C GLU A 62 -3.19 4.53 2.61
N VAL A 63 -4.24 3.85 2.18
CA VAL A 63 -4.10 2.59 1.45
C VAL A 63 -4.46 2.83 -0.01
N VAL A 64 -3.53 2.52 -0.90
CA VAL A 64 -3.74 2.64 -2.33
C VAL A 64 -3.94 1.24 -2.88
N HIS A 65 -5.07 1.02 -3.55
CA HIS A 65 -5.40 -0.27 -4.14
C HIS A 65 -5.02 -0.25 -5.61
N ILE A 66 -4.04 -1.07 -5.97
CA ILE A 66 -3.51 -1.09 -7.32
C ILE A 66 -4.30 -2.10 -8.13
N PRO A 67 -4.91 -1.68 -9.25
CA PRO A 67 -5.74 -2.59 -10.03
C PRO A 67 -4.92 -3.71 -10.65
N LEU A 68 -5.57 -4.87 -10.76
CA LEU A 68 -4.98 -6.03 -11.41
C LEU A 68 -5.08 -5.84 -12.91
N LYS A 69 -3.98 -6.08 -13.62
CA LYS A 69 -3.96 -5.93 -15.07
C LYS A 69 -4.24 -7.26 -15.75
N ALA A 70 -4.96 -7.19 -16.86
CA ALA A 70 -5.24 -8.34 -17.69
C ALA A 70 -4.88 -8.02 -19.13
N THR A 71 -4.53 -9.05 -19.90
CA THR A 71 -4.21 -8.91 -21.31
C THR A 71 -5.14 -9.80 -22.12
N CYS A 72 -5.84 -9.22 -23.07
CA CYS A 72 -6.78 -9.97 -23.89
C CYS A 72 -6.03 -10.92 -24.82
N LYS A 73 -6.48 -12.15 -24.87
CA LYS A 73 -5.85 -13.14 -25.75
C LYS A 73 -6.27 -12.96 -27.20
N LYS A 74 -7.36 -12.25 -27.45
CA LYS A 74 -7.86 -12.07 -28.80
C LYS A 74 -7.33 -10.81 -29.46
N CYS A 75 -7.42 -9.66 -28.77
CA CYS A 75 -6.99 -8.42 -29.41
C CYS A 75 -5.67 -7.89 -28.85
N GLY A 76 -5.13 -8.49 -27.80
CA GLY A 76 -3.84 -8.10 -27.24
C GLY A 76 -3.86 -6.86 -26.38
N SER A 77 -5.02 -6.27 -26.15
CA SER A 77 -5.12 -5.06 -25.33
C SER A 77 -4.93 -5.38 -23.85
N SER A 78 -4.33 -4.44 -23.12
CA SER A 78 -4.22 -4.52 -21.68
C SER A 78 -5.31 -3.67 -21.07
N PHE A 79 -5.90 -4.16 -19.97
CA PHE A 79 -6.97 -3.43 -19.30
C PHE A 79 -6.96 -3.77 -17.81
N ASP A 80 -7.63 -2.93 -17.02
CA ASP A 80 -7.79 -3.19 -15.60
C ASP A 80 -8.86 -4.23 -15.40
N PHE A 81 -8.52 -5.31 -14.68
CA PHE A 81 -9.46 -6.39 -14.44
C PHE A 81 -10.56 -5.92 -13.49
N ASP A 82 -11.80 -6.22 -13.87
CA ASP A 82 -12.98 -5.89 -13.06
C ASP A 82 -13.73 -7.19 -12.79
N ILE A 83 -13.80 -7.57 -11.52
CA ILE A 83 -14.45 -8.83 -11.13
C ILE A 83 -15.93 -8.84 -11.48
N TYR A 84 -16.55 -7.66 -11.58
CA TYR A 84 -17.96 -7.55 -11.90
C TYR A 84 -18.23 -7.52 -13.40
N SER A 85 -17.21 -7.33 -14.20
CA SER A 85 -17.33 -7.32 -15.65
C SER A 85 -16.04 -7.85 -16.24
N PRO A 86 -15.81 -9.17 -16.13
CA PRO A 86 -14.51 -9.75 -16.50
C PRO A 86 -14.42 -9.98 -18.01
N THR A 87 -14.37 -8.88 -18.76
CA THR A 87 -14.24 -8.94 -20.21
C THR A 87 -13.29 -7.85 -20.65
N CYS A 88 -12.70 -8.06 -21.83
CA CYS A 88 -11.83 -7.07 -22.44
C CYS A 88 -12.62 -5.79 -22.70
N THR A 89 -12.05 -4.66 -22.32
CA THR A 89 -12.74 -3.38 -22.49
C THR A 89 -12.74 -2.94 -23.94
N ASP A 90 -11.89 -3.52 -24.78
CA ASP A 90 -11.82 -3.14 -26.19
C ASP A 90 -12.69 -4.02 -27.09
N CYS A 91 -12.63 -5.34 -26.91
CA CYS A 91 -13.34 -6.24 -27.83
C CYS A 91 -14.40 -7.09 -27.13
N GLY A 92 -14.48 -7.02 -25.81
CA GLY A 92 -15.51 -7.75 -25.06
C GLY A 92 -15.25 -9.22 -24.87
N SER A 93 -14.06 -9.71 -25.25
CA SER A 93 -13.73 -11.11 -25.11
C SER A 93 -13.60 -11.52 -23.64
N GLU A 94 -13.99 -12.74 -23.33
CA GLU A 94 -13.80 -13.29 -21.99
C GLU A 94 -12.49 -14.07 -21.88
N GLU A 95 -11.70 -14.08 -22.93
CA GLU A 95 -10.44 -14.82 -22.95
C GLU A 95 -9.29 -13.85 -22.72
N PHE A 96 -8.74 -13.87 -21.52
CA PHE A 96 -7.66 -13.00 -21.16
C PHE A 96 -6.77 -13.68 -20.14
N GLU A 97 -5.57 -13.13 -19.98
CA GLU A 97 -4.62 -13.59 -18.96
C GLU A 97 -4.45 -12.49 -17.92
N ILE A 98 -4.46 -12.90 -16.67
CA ILE A 98 -4.28 -11.98 -15.56
C ILE A 98 -2.79 -11.93 -15.22
N GLY A 99 -2.27 -10.71 -15.12
CA GLY A 99 -0.88 -10.53 -14.73
C GLY A 99 -0.69 -10.70 -13.22
N PRO A 100 0.53 -10.51 -12.77
CA PRO A 100 0.80 -10.64 -11.33
C PRO A 100 0.12 -9.55 -10.53
N ASP A 101 -0.37 -9.91 -9.35
CA ASP A 101 -0.96 -8.94 -8.45
C ASP A 101 0.13 -8.10 -7.80
N ALA A 102 -0.19 -6.86 -7.49
CA ALA A 102 0.77 -5.98 -6.83
C ALA A 102 1.01 -6.43 -5.41
N PRO A 103 2.25 -6.35 -4.92
CA PRO A 103 2.55 -6.73 -3.55
C PRO A 103 2.12 -5.65 -2.57
N LEU A 104 2.14 -6.02 -1.30
CA LEU A 104 1.92 -5.06 -0.22
C LEU A 104 3.23 -4.29 0.01
N LEU A 105 3.19 -2.98 -0.15
CA LEU A 105 4.37 -2.15 0.00
C LEU A 105 4.07 -0.93 0.86
N LEU A 106 5.05 -0.57 1.69
CA LEU A 106 5.04 0.70 2.37
C LEU A 106 5.73 1.69 1.44
N GLU A 107 4.93 2.57 0.81
CA GLU A 107 5.43 3.41 -0.25
C GLU A 107 6.17 4.63 0.24
N GLU A 108 5.63 5.29 1.27
CA GLU A 108 6.27 6.49 1.79
C GLU A 108 5.79 6.77 3.20
N ILE A 109 6.61 7.49 3.94
CA ILE A 109 6.30 7.94 5.29
C ILE A 109 6.50 9.43 5.31
N GLU A 110 5.51 10.16 5.85
CA GLU A 110 5.62 11.60 6.01
C GLU A 110 5.89 11.91 7.46
N PHE A 111 6.90 12.70 7.71
CA PHE A 111 7.30 13.07 9.07
C PHE A 111 6.94 14.51 9.37
N GLU A 112 6.67 14.78 10.61
CA GLU A 112 6.47 16.12 11.10
C GLU A 112 7.79 16.84 11.02
N ASP A 113 7.81 18.01 10.60
CA ASP A 113 9.01 18.76 10.45
C ASP A 113 9.21 19.09 9.02
N ASN A 114 9.82 20.17 8.86
CA ASN A 114 10.05 20.68 7.56
C ASN A 114 11.16 20.03 6.85
N ARG A 115 11.81 19.08 7.45
CA ARG A 115 12.81 18.40 6.73
C ARG A 115 12.29 17.40 5.82
N GLN A 116 11.33 17.24 5.74
CA GLN A 116 10.82 16.34 4.93
C GLN A 116 11.02 16.25 3.74
N ASP A 117 11.06 16.05 3.54
CA ASP A 117 10.96 15.93 2.74
C ASP A 117 11.58 15.44 2.02
N GLU A 118 12.07 15.20 2.06
CA GLU A 118 12.66 14.69 1.34
C GLU A 118 12.56 13.49 1.10
N GLY A 119 12.23 13.13 0.80
CA GLY A 119 12.02 12.12 0.56
C GLY A 119 12.38 11.12 0.77
N PHE A 120 12.33 10.67 0.82
CA PHE A 120 12.57 9.70 0.94
C PHE A 120 12.40 8.78 0.14
N THR A 121 12.34 8.78 -0.02
CA THR A 121 12.19 8.22 -0.62
C THR A 121 12.57 7.38 -0.82
N GLU A 122 12.57 7.17 -0.66
CA GLU A 122 12.96 6.57 -0.78
C GLU A 122 13.30 5.70 -0.73
N GLN A 123 13.29 5.58 -0.56
CA GLN A 123 13.77 5.01 -0.53
C GLN A 123 14.02 4.18 -0.08
N GLU A 124 13.84 4.13 0.25
CA GLU A 124 14.13 3.63 0.50
C GLU A 124 14.13 2.71 0.64
N ASN A 125 13.98 2.68 0.80
CA ASN A 125 13.98 2.19 0.73
C ASN A 125 14.22 1.25 0.76
N SER A 126 14.28 1.21 0.82
CA SER A 126 14.51 0.84 0.67
C SER A 126 14.80 -0.11 0.85
N GLN A 127 14.70 -0.01 1.07
CA GLN A 127 14.90 -0.28 1.06
C GLN A 127 15.16 -1.10 1.21
N GLN A 128 15.05 -1.08 1.46
CA GLN A 128 15.19 -1.28 1.40
C GLN A 128 15.50 -1.97 1.45
N GLU A 129 15.38 -1.94 1.81
CA GLU A 129 15.65 -1.95 1.62
C GLU A 129 15.90 -2.34 1.51
#